data_42309f707a32b11ba592599e22d1235c
#
_entry.id   42309f707a32b11ba592599e22d1235c
#
_cell.length_a   1.000
_cell.length_b   1.000
_cell.length_c   1.000
_cell.angle_alpha   90.00
_cell.angle_beta   90.00
_cell.angle_gamma   90.00
#
_symmetry.space_group_name_H-M   'P 1'
#
loop_
_entity.id
_entity.type
_entity.pdbx_description
1 polymer ?
#
loop_
_entity_poly.entity_id
_entity_poly.type
_entity_poly.pdbx_seq_one_letter_code
_entity_poly.pdbx_strand_id
1 'polypeptide(L)'
;VKDKVIIQDKSVDMQKLVEKNVRFVTEQLIIPEEMVESCIELFDEKVNFVVIPAGMALHYGDAVLNEELLKKEGDSIYVYGNLKVPEDVKLDTLDEWISKLMVKETVVLMKNQEASFKKLNVDYQRLEFEWEGRIIENKPNISIDKILLENSSDQVLVRNIATVKIAQDVTPELILNYLRIQNCAQVL
;
A
#
# COMPACT_ATOMS: atom_id res chain seq x y z
N VAL A 1 -26.31 4.63 -10.14
CA VAL A 1 -24.93 4.39 -10.61
C VAL A 1 -24.06 4.35 -9.37
N LYS A 2 -23.26 3.32 -9.21
CA LYS A 2 -22.21 3.25 -8.17
C LYS A 2 -20.87 3.21 -8.87
N ASP A 3 -19.91 3.94 -8.35
CA ASP A 3 -18.56 4.00 -8.95
C ASP A 3 -17.87 2.63 -8.89
N LYS A 4 -18.25 1.80 -7.91
CA LYS A 4 -17.65 0.48 -7.69
C LYS A 4 -18.67 -0.55 -7.19
N VAL A 5 -18.52 -1.79 -7.69
CA VAL A 5 -19.21 -2.99 -7.20
C VAL A 5 -18.15 -4.00 -6.75
N ILE A 6 -18.33 -4.60 -5.59
CA ILE A 6 -17.48 -5.67 -5.05
C ILE A 6 -18.34 -6.89 -4.81
N ILE A 7 -17.98 -8.02 -5.42
CA ILE A 7 -18.63 -9.30 -5.22
C ILE A 7 -17.64 -10.22 -4.51
N GLN A 8 -17.92 -10.55 -3.27
CA GLN A 8 -17.09 -11.45 -2.44
C GLN A 8 -17.81 -12.76 -2.11
N ASP A 9 -19.15 -12.68 -2.04
CA ASP A 9 -19.97 -13.84 -1.70
C ASP A 9 -20.16 -14.75 -2.92
N LYS A 10 -19.47 -15.87 -2.91
CA LYS A 10 -19.52 -16.89 -3.95
C LYS A 10 -20.87 -17.64 -4.00
N SER A 11 -21.72 -17.47 -3.00
CA SER A 11 -23.06 -18.09 -2.96
C SER A 11 -24.10 -17.32 -3.77
N VAL A 12 -23.75 -16.12 -4.27
CA VAL A 12 -24.64 -15.30 -5.10
C VAL A 12 -24.91 -16.03 -6.43
N ASP A 13 -26.20 -16.34 -6.67
CA ASP A 13 -26.66 -16.99 -7.88
C ASP A 13 -26.70 -15.98 -9.05
N MET A 14 -25.60 -15.90 -9.79
CA MET A 14 -25.45 -14.98 -10.91
C MET A 14 -26.41 -15.34 -12.06
N GLN A 15 -26.74 -16.62 -12.28
CA GLN A 15 -27.64 -17.03 -13.32
C GLN A 15 -29.07 -16.49 -13.10
N LYS A 16 -29.54 -16.51 -11.85
CA LYS A 16 -30.83 -15.88 -11.53
C LYS A 16 -30.86 -14.38 -11.79
N LEU A 17 -29.74 -13.69 -11.63
CA LEU A 17 -29.66 -12.27 -11.96
C LEU A 17 -29.73 -12.05 -13.48
N VAL A 18 -29.05 -12.88 -14.26
CA VAL A 18 -29.11 -12.87 -15.72
C VAL A 18 -30.54 -13.15 -16.21
N GLU A 19 -31.19 -14.21 -15.70
CA GLU A 19 -32.57 -14.58 -16.03
C GLU A 19 -33.59 -13.46 -15.74
N LYS A 20 -33.31 -12.67 -14.70
CA LYS A 20 -34.14 -11.50 -14.33
C LYS A 20 -33.77 -10.23 -15.09
N ASN A 21 -32.89 -10.30 -16.09
CA ASN A 21 -32.35 -9.15 -16.84
C ASN A 21 -31.80 -8.04 -15.96
N VAL A 22 -31.17 -8.39 -14.83
CA VAL A 22 -30.48 -7.42 -13.98
C VAL A 22 -29.28 -6.85 -14.75
N ARG A 23 -29.08 -5.56 -14.66
CA ARG A 23 -27.91 -4.88 -15.21
C ARG A 23 -27.29 -3.99 -14.13
N PHE A 24 -25.98 -4.12 -13.95
CA PHE A 24 -25.22 -3.25 -13.05
C PHE A 24 -24.52 -2.16 -13.85
N VAL A 25 -24.71 -0.92 -13.43
CA VAL A 25 -24.00 0.24 -13.98
C VAL A 25 -22.96 0.69 -12.97
N THR A 26 -21.69 0.44 -13.30
CA THR A 26 -20.54 0.77 -12.44
C THR A 26 -19.31 1.03 -13.30
N GLU A 27 -18.35 1.78 -12.79
CA GLU A 27 -17.06 2.01 -13.44
C GLU A 27 -16.06 0.87 -13.17
N GLN A 28 -16.20 0.21 -12.01
CA GLN A 28 -15.30 -0.86 -11.60
C GLN A 28 -16.04 -2.01 -10.92
N LEU A 29 -15.63 -3.23 -11.28
CA LEU A 29 -16.06 -4.47 -10.64
C LEU A 29 -14.86 -5.22 -10.06
N ILE A 30 -14.93 -5.55 -8.77
CA ILE A 30 -13.96 -6.43 -8.09
C ILE A 30 -14.66 -7.76 -7.86
N ILE A 31 -14.09 -8.86 -8.37
CA ILE A 31 -14.78 -10.15 -8.43
C ILE A 31 -13.78 -11.31 -8.35
N PRO A 32 -14.12 -12.43 -7.66
CA PRO A 32 -13.35 -13.66 -7.72
C PRO A 32 -13.26 -14.22 -9.15
N GLU A 33 -12.11 -14.77 -9.52
CA GLU A 33 -11.84 -15.33 -10.84
C GLU A 33 -12.89 -16.35 -11.28
N GLU A 34 -13.29 -17.23 -10.37
CA GLU A 34 -14.28 -18.27 -10.61
C GLU A 34 -15.70 -17.77 -10.91
N MET A 35 -15.98 -16.51 -10.66
CA MET A 35 -17.31 -15.90 -10.91
C MET A 35 -17.35 -15.04 -12.18
N VAL A 36 -16.22 -14.75 -12.79
CA VAL A 36 -16.11 -13.82 -13.92
C VAL A 36 -17.02 -14.25 -15.07
N GLU A 37 -16.91 -15.51 -15.52
CA GLU A 37 -17.69 -16.03 -16.67
C GLU A 37 -19.20 -15.96 -16.42
N SER A 38 -19.63 -16.23 -15.18
CA SER A 38 -21.06 -16.28 -14.84
C SER A 38 -21.71 -14.90 -14.71
N CYS A 39 -20.93 -13.84 -14.60
CA CYS A 39 -21.46 -12.50 -14.34
C CYS A 39 -21.20 -11.49 -15.45
N ILE A 40 -20.40 -11.82 -16.46
CA ILE A 40 -19.98 -10.86 -17.49
C ILE A 40 -21.17 -10.19 -18.21
N GLU A 41 -22.26 -10.92 -18.40
CA GLU A 41 -23.48 -10.42 -19.04
C GLU A 41 -24.27 -9.41 -18.19
N LEU A 42 -23.98 -9.34 -16.88
CA LEU A 42 -24.64 -8.42 -15.95
C LEU A 42 -24.08 -7.00 -16.01
N PHE A 43 -22.93 -6.82 -16.65
CA PHE A 43 -22.17 -5.57 -16.66
C PHE A 43 -22.01 -5.01 -18.08
N ASP A 44 -21.76 -3.70 -18.15
CA ASP A 44 -21.44 -3.02 -19.42
C ASP A 44 -20.00 -3.39 -19.86
N GLU A 45 -19.75 -3.43 -21.16
CA GLU A 45 -18.42 -3.68 -21.76
C GLU A 45 -17.32 -2.70 -21.30
N LYS A 46 -17.70 -1.54 -20.78
CA LYS A 46 -16.78 -0.49 -20.32
C LYS A 46 -16.34 -0.63 -18.87
N VAL A 47 -16.86 -1.62 -18.14
CA VAL A 47 -16.52 -1.83 -16.74
C VAL A 47 -15.08 -2.32 -16.61
N ASN A 48 -14.32 -1.68 -15.72
CA ASN A 48 -12.97 -2.12 -15.38
C ASN A 48 -13.05 -3.30 -14.39
N PHE A 49 -12.65 -4.47 -14.84
CA PHE A 49 -12.62 -5.68 -14.02
C PHE A 49 -11.32 -5.77 -13.22
N VAL A 50 -11.46 -5.96 -11.91
CA VAL A 50 -10.39 -6.36 -11.02
C VAL A 50 -10.66 -7.78 -10.55
N VAL A 51 -9.89 -8.73 -11.07
CA VAL A 51 -10.08 -10.13 -10.80
C VAL A 51 -9.24 -10.53 -9.58
N ILE A 52 -9.89 -11.11 -8.57
CA ILE A 52 -9.22 -11.71 -7.42
C ILE A 52 -8.85 -13.14 -7.81
N PRO A 53 -7.56 -13.52 -7.81
CA PRO A 53 -7.14 -14.86 -8.20
C PRO A 53 -7.83 -15.96 -7.37
N ALA A 54 -8.06 -17.10 -8.00
CA ALA A 54 -8.73 -18.24 -7.36
C ALA A 54 -8.03 -18.62 -6.03
N GLY A 55 -8.83 -18.89 -5.03
CA GLY A 55 -8.35 -19.30 -3.70
C GLY A 55 -7.84 -18.17 -2.81
N MET A 56 -7.85 -16.92 -3.26
CA MET A 56 -7.44 -15.78 -2.43
C MET A 56 -8.63 -15.09 -1.76
N ALA A 57 -8.43 -14.66 -0.51
CA ALA A 57 -9.36 -13.79 0.20
C ALA A 57 -9.08 -12.32 -0.16
N LEU A 58 -10.11 -11.53 -0.37
CA LEU A 58 -9.98 -10.09 -0.63
C LEU A 58 -9.94 -9.32 0.69
N HIS A 59 -8.84 -8.63 0.95
CA HIS A 59 -8.79 -7.53 1.90
C HIS A 59 -8.95 -6.21 1.14
N TYR A 60 -10.07 -5.51 1.38
CA TYR A 60 -10.36 -4.26 0.71
C TYR A 60 -9.91 -3.06 1.55
N GLY A 61 -8.99 -2.27 1.01
CA GLY A 61 -8.35 -1.14 1.67
C GLY A 61 -6.91 -1.43 2.09
N ASP A 62 -6.32 -0.51 2.83
CA ASP A 62 -4.98 -0.66 3.36
C ASP A 62 -4.94 -1.68 4.48
N ALA A 63 -3.89 -2.47 4.52
CA ALA A 63 -3.67 -3.53 5.49
C ALA A 63 -2.38 -3.35 6.29
N VAL A 64 -2.34 -3.92 7.47
CA VAL A 64 -1.13 -4.08 8.28
C VAL A 64 -0.83 -5.56 8.41
N LEU A 65 0.35 -5.99 7.97
CA LEU A 65 0.76 -7.39 8.06
C LEU A 65 1.02 -7.77 9.52
N ASN A 66 0.13 -8.57 10.07
CA ASN A 66 0.20 -9.07 11.44
C ASN A 66 -0.61 -10.37 11.56
N GLU A 67 -0.53 -11.02 12.72
CA GLU A 67 -1.30 -12.23 12.97
C GLU A 67 -2.82 -12.03 12.88
N GLU A 68 -3.34 -10.84 13.19
CA GLU A 68 -4.78 -10.56 13.13
C GLU A 68 -5.28 -10.60 11.69
N LEU A 69 -4.53 -10.00 10.76
CA LEU A 69 -4.84 -10.07 9.33
C LEU A 69 -4.89 -11.52 8.84
N LEU A 70 -3.87 -12.32 9.20
CA LEU A 70 -3.79 -13.72 8.78
C LEU A 70 -4.89 -14.58 9.41
N LYS A 71 -5.23 -14.36 10.69
CA LYS A 71 -6.35 -15.06 11.34
C LYS A 71 -7.69 -14.73 10.72
N LYS A 72 -7.87 -13.50 10.24
CA LYS A 72 -9.11 -13.02 9.64
C LYS A 72 -9.27 -13.46 8.20
N GLU A 73 -8.25 -13.28 7.38
CA GLU A 73 -8.31 -13.46 5.91
C GLU A 73 -7.72 -14.80 5.44
N GLY A 74 -6.99 -15.52 6.32
CA GLY A 74 -6.31 -16.77 5.96
C GLY A 74 -4.90 -16.57 5.45
N ASP A 75 -4.37 -17.58 4.75
CA ASP A 75 -2.97 -17.67 4.30
C ASP A 75 -2.74 -17.16 2.85
N SER A 76 -3.81 -16.99 2.10
CA SER A 76 -3.80 -16.53 0.70
C SER A 76 -4.63 -15.25 0.57
N ILE A 77 -3.96 -14.09 0.52
CA ILE A 77 -4.61 -12.78 0.65
C ILE A 77 -4.31 -11.89 -0.55
N TYR A 78 -5.36 -11.31 -1.13
CA TYR A 78 -5.28 -10.22 -2.10
C TYR A 78 -5.63 -8.90 -1.41
N VAL A 79 -4.63 -8.04 -1.14
CA VAL A 79 -4.81 -6.70 -0.57
C VAL A 79 -5.09 -5.71 -1.69
N TYR A 80 -6.31 -5.18 -1.74
CA TYR A 80 -6.69 -4.12 -2.67
C TYR A 80 -6.44 -2.75 -2.03
N GLY A 81 -5.20 -2.37 -1.90
CA GLY A 81 -4.68 -1.18 -1.25
C GLY A 81 -3.19 -1.32 -0.97
N ASN A 82 -2.71 -0.59 0.03
CA ASN A 82 -1.34 -0.65 0.50
C ASN A 82 -1.19 -1.68 1.62
N LEU A 83 0.01 -2.23 1.77
CA LEU A 83 0.37 -3.10 2.87
C LEU A 83 1.51 -2.48 3.67
N LYS A 84 1.29 -2.25 4.95
CA LYS A 84 2.35 -1.89 5.88
C LYS A 84 2.86 -3.12 6.61
N VAL A 85 4.18 -3.30 6.66
CA VAL A 85 4.86 -4.31 7.47
C VAL A 85 5.46 -3.60 8.68
N PRO A 86 4.91 -3.78 9.90
CA PRO A 86 5.46 -3.18 11.10
C PRO A 86 6.89 -3.65 11.42
N GLU A 87 7.67 -2.80 12.07
CA GLU A 87 9.06 -3.08 12.41
C GLU A 87 9.22 -4.30 13.32
N ASP A 88 8.27 -4.51 14.24
CA ASP A 88 8.27 -5.59 15.21
C ASP A 88 7.84 -6.95 14.66
N VAL A 89 7.38 -7.00 13.41
CA VAL A 89 6.96 -8.24 12.75
C VAL A 89 8.16 -9.08 12.35
N LYS A 90 8.21 -10.28 12.88
CA LYS A 90 9.21 -11.29 12.54
C LYS A 90 8.81 -12.04 11.26
N LEU A 91 9.21 -11.53 10.11
CA LEU A 91 8.84 -12.09 8.80
C LEU A 91 9.26 -13.55 8.61
N ASP A 92 10.41 -13.94 9.16
CA ASP A 92 10.89 -15.34 9.07
C ASP A 92 9.94 -16.34 9.77
N THR A 93 9.10 -15.88 10.70
CA THR A 93 8.07 -16.73 11.36
C THR A 93 6.75 -16.72 10.61
N LEU A 94 6.52 -15.76 9.72
CA LEU A 94 5.30 -15.65 8.92
C LEU A 94 5.36 -16.47 7.63
N ASP A 95 6.53 -16.92 7.21
CA ASP A 95 6.69 -17.74 5.99
C ASP A 95 5.84 -19.01 6.02
N GLU A 96 5.68 -19.63 7.19
CA GLU A 96 4.83 -20.80 7.38
C GLU A 96 3.32 -20.49 7.32
N TRP A 97 2.94 -19.21 7.48
CA TRP A 97 1.54 -18.75 7.57
C TRP A 97 1.03 -18.06 6.31
N ILE A 98 1.93 -17.76 5.36
CA ILE A 98 1.58 -17.05 4.13
C ILE A 98 1.86 -17.98 2.95
N SER A 99 0.79 -18.55 2.40
CA SER A 99 0.88 -19.33 1.15
C SER A 99 1.04 -18.41 -0.05
N LYS A 100 0.29 -17.31 -0.09
CA LYS A 100 0.38 -16.28 -1.14
C LYS A 100 -0.13 -14.94 -0.66
N LEU A 101 0.59 -13.87 -0.97
CA LEU A 101 0.17 -12.51 -0.69
C LEU A 101 0.29 -11.66 -1.96
N MET A 102 -0.77 -11.01 -2.37
CA MET A 102 -0.78 -10.08 -3.49
C MET A 102 -1.19 -8.70 -3.02
N VAL A 103 -0.41 -7.67 -3.33
CA VAL A 103 -0.67 -6.29 -2.94
C VAL A 103 -0.85 -5.44 -4.17
N LYS A 104 -2.04 -4.87 -4.34
CA LYS A 104 -2.42 -4.09 -5.52
C LYS A 104 -1.61 -2.81 -5.67
N GLU A 105 -1.20 -2.20 -4.58
CA GLU A 105 -0.50 -0.93 -4.58
C GLU A 105 0.90 -1.06 -3.99
N THR A 106 1.18 -0.40 -2.88
CA THR A 106 2.52 -0.27 -2.31
C THR A 106 2.66 -1.14 -1.07
N VAL A 107 3.77 -1.83 -0.97
CA VAL A 107 4.25 -2.41 0.29
C VAL A 107 5.22 -1.44 0.93
N VAL A 108 4.99 -1.13 2.21
CA VAL A 108 5.84 -0.27 3.02
C VAL A 108 6.44 -1.07 4.16
N LEU A 109 7.77 -1.12 4.27
CA LEU A 109 8.48 -1.87 5.30
C LEU A 109 9.81 -1.18 5.67
N MET A 110 10.44 -1.62 6.75
CA MET A 110 11.78 -1.16 7.13
C MET A 110 12.84 -1.76 6.20
N LYS A 111 13.90 -1.02 5.92
CA LYS A 111 14.98 -1.49 5.01
C LYS A 111 15.61 -2.81 5.45
N ASN A 112 15.78 -3.02 6.73
CA ASN A 112 16.33 -4.24 7.31
C ASN A 112 15.42 -5.47 7.13
N GLN A 113 14.12 -5.29 6.87
CA GLN A 113 13.15 -6.37 6.61
C GLN A 113 13.13 -6.83 5.16
N GLU A 114 13.75 -6.09 4.22
CA GLU A 114 13.67 -6.37 2.77
C GLU A 114 14.08 -7.80 2.41
N ALA A 115 15.17 -8.29 3.00
CA ALA A 115 15.72 -9.61 2.67
C ALA A 115 14.78 -10.75 3.11
N SER A 116 14.17 -10.64 4.30
CA SER A 116 13.21 -11.63 4.80
C SER A 116 11.87 -11.51 4.06
N PHE A 117 11.41 -10.28 3.74
CA PHE A 117 10.19 -10.08 2.99
C PHE A 117 10.25 -10.69 1.57
N LYS A 118 11.38 -10.58 0.89
CA LYS A 118 11.60 -11.17 -0.45
C LYS A 118 11.59 -12.70 -0.47
N LYS A 119 11.71 -13.37 0.67
CA LYS A 119 11.60 -14.84 0.74
C LYS A 119 10.13 -15.28 0.76
N LEU A 120 9.21 -14.41 1.19
CA LEU A 120 7.79 -14.70 1.18
C LEU A 120 7.27 -14.74 -0.26
N ASN A 121 6.24 -15.54 -0.49
CA ASN A 121 5.53 -15.59 -1.77
C ASN A 121 4.62 -14.36 -1.93
N VAL A 122 5.20 -13.22 -2.30
CA VAL A 122 4.50 -11.92 -2.35
C VAL A 122 4.65 -11.25 -3.72
N ASP A 123 3.52 -10.90 -4.31
CA ASP A 123 3.43 -10.05 -5.51
C ASP A 123 2.99 -8.64 -5.11
N TYR A 124 3.67 -7.61 -5.62
CA TYR A 124 3.34 -6.21 -5.35
C TYR A 124 3.70 -5.29 -6.51
N GLN A 125 3.05 -4.14 -6.63
CA GLN A 125 3.38 -3.15 -7.66
C GLN A 125 4.59 -2.30 -7.29
N ARG A 126 4.69 -1.89 -6.01
CA ARG A 126 5.75 -1.00 -5.53
C ARG A 126 6.21 -1.43 -4.14
N LEU A 127 7.51 -1.27 -3.89
CA LEU A 127 8.12 -1.44 -2.57
C LEU A 127 8.69 -0.10 -2.12
N GLU A 128 8.30 0.34 -0.94
CA GLU A 128 8.81 1.56 -0.31
C GLU A 128 9.37 1.23 1.07
N PHE A 129 10.38 2.00 1.49
CA PHE A 129 10.97 1.82 2.81
C PHE A 129 10.50 2.92 3.75
N GLU A 130 10.11 2.53 4.97
CA GLU A 130 9.89 3.50 6.04
C GLU A 130 11.18 4.27 6.32
N TRP A 131 10.99 5.52 6.66
CA TRP A 131 12.11 6.38 7.01
C TRP A 131 12.54 6.10 8.46
N GLU A 132 13.81 5.76 8.65
CA GLU A 132 14.37 5.41 9.95
C GLU A 132 14.84 6.64 10.76
N GLY A 133 14.89 7.82 10.16
CA GLY A 133 15.36 9.05 10.77
C GLY A 133 14.23 9.97 11.24
N ARG A 134 14.64 11.19 11.64
CA ARG A 134 13.70 12.23 12.05
C ARG A 134 12.86 12.72 10.88
N ILE A 135 11.53 12.79 11.05
CA ILE A 135 10.61 13.35 10.06
C ILE A 135 10.12 14.72 10.53
N ILE A 136 10.16 15.71 9.63
CA ILE A 136 9.58 17.04 9.83
C ILE A 136 8.63 17.30 8.67
N GLU A 137 7.33 17.38 8.98
CA GLU A 137 6.31 17.46 7.93
C GLU A 137 5.12 18.34 8.29
N ASN A 138 4.32 18.66 7.25
CA ASN A 138 3.03 19.33 7.38
C ASN A 138 3.11 20.69 8.08
N LYS A 139 4.17 21.46 7.80
CA LYS A 139 4.37 22.83 8.31
C LYS A 139 4.39 23.84 7.16
N PRO A 140 3.93 25.07 7.40
CA PRO A 140 3.99 26.11 6.35
C PRO A 140 5.44 26.47 5.99
N ASN A 141 6.34 26.48 6.97
CA ASN A 141 7.76 26.77 6.74
C ASN A 141 8.64 26.09 7.80
N ILE A 142 9.90 25.91 7.46
CA ILE A 142 10.96 25.47 8.37
C ILE A 142 12.30 26.10 7.99
N SER A 143 13.14 26.34 9.01
CA SER A 143 14.55 26.65 8.83
C SER A 143 15.39 25.46 9.26
N ILE A 144 16.29 25.02 8.38
CA ILE A 144 17.24 23.95 8.62
C ILE A 144 18.58 24.61 8.91
N ASP A 145 19.08 24.49 10.11
CA ASP A 145 20.39 24.95 10.53
C ASP A 145 21.34 23.77 10.82
N LYS A 146 22.59 24.09 11.02
CA LYS A 146 23.63 23.09 11.32
C LYS A 146 23.33 22.31 12.59
N ILE A 147 22.81 22.97 13.63
CA ILE A 147 22.50 22.37 14.93
C ILE A 147 21.41 21.29 14.77
N LEU A 148 20.38 21.56 13.96
CA LEU A 148 19.31 20.61 13.71
C LEU A 148 19.82 19.33 13.04
N LEU A 149 20.76 19.44 12.11
CA LEU A 149 21.33 18.31 11.41
C LEU A 149 22.35 17.54 12.28
N GLU A 150 23.23 18.23 12.99
CA GLU A 150 24.25 17.59 13.83
C GLU A 150 23.68 16.94 15.10
N ASN A 151 22.58 17.46 15.63
CA ASN A 151 21.90 16.86 16.78
C ASN A 151 20.94 15.71 16.40
N SER A 152 20.78 15.46 15.11
CA SER A 152 20.02 14.29 14.64
C SER A 152 21.00 13.11 14.58
N SER A 153 20.75 12.08 15.37
CA SER A 153 21.53 10.82 15.32
C SER A 153 21.46 10.16 13.93
N ASP A 154 20.39 10.48 13.19
CA ASP A 154 20.06 9.90 11.90
C ASP A 154 19.69 10.98 10.88
N GLN A 155 19.42 10.57 9.67
CA GLN A 155 19.01 11.50 8.60
C GLN A 155 17.66 12.16 8.92
N VAL A 156 17.49 13.40 8.48
CA VAL A 156 16.27 14.20 8.62
C VAL A 156 15.54 14.22 7.29
N LEU A 157 14.30 13.73 7.29
CA LEU A 157 13.37 13.86 6.17
C LEU A 157 12.46 15.07 6.39
N VAL A 158 12.51 16.02 5.48
CA VAL A 158 11.62 17.18 5.43
C VAL A 158 10.64 17.00 4.28
N ARG A 159 9.34 16.92 4.57
CA ARG A 159 8.34 16.69 3.52
C ARG A 159 7.04 17.47 3.72
N ASN A 160 6.32 17.71 2.62
CA ASN A 160 5.02 18.41 2.61
C ASN A 160 5.10 19.78 3.28
N ILE A 161 6.14 20.54 3.00
CA ILE A 161 6.37 21.89 3.55
C ILE A 161 6.35 22.92 2.41
N ALA A 162 5.66 24.02 2.61
CA ALA A 162 5.58 25.04 1.56
C ALA A 162 6.95 25.72 1.35
N THR A 163 7.66 26.11 2.41
CA THR A 163 8.98 26.73 2.29
C THR A 163 9.99 26.12 3.24
N VAL A 164 11.09 25.63 2.70
CA VAL A 164 12.27 25.15 3.44
C VAL A 164 13.39 26.17 3.26
N LYS A 165 13.87 26.75 4.33
CA LYS A 165 15.05 27.64 4.33
C LYS A 165 16.25 26.89 4.86
N ILE A 166 17.35 26.90 4.10
CA ILE A 166 18.63 26.33 4.52
C ILE A 166 19.50 27.47 5.02
N ALA A 167 19.90 27.40 6.28
CA ALA A 167 20.73 28.43 6.87
C ALA A 167 22.16 28.41 6.31
N GLN A 168 22.83 29.56 6.33
CA GLN A 168 24.17 29.73 5.74
C GLN A 168 25.27 28.89 6.41
N ASP A 169 25.04 28.42 7.63
CA ASP A 169 25.95 27.56 8.39
C ASP A 169 25.86 26.06 8.00
N VAL A 170 24.91 25.69 7.13
CA VAL A 170 24.75 24.33 6.63
C VAL A 170 25.62 24.13 5.39
N THR A 171 26.58 23.23 5.50
CA THR A 171 27.48 22.90 4.39
C THR A 171 26.83 21.91 3.41
N PRO A 172 27.25 21.90 2.12
CA PRO A 172 26.79 20.89 1.17
C PRO A 172 26.96 19.44 1.64
N GLU A 173 28.02 19.17 2.38
CA GLU A 173 28.31 17.86 2.95
C GLU A 173 27.26 17.45 3.99
N LEU A 174 26.86 18.36 4.88
CA LEU A 174 25.76 18.10 5.84
C LEU A 174 24.45 17.82 5.13
N ILE A 175 24.14 18.56 4.06
CA ILE A 175 22.94 18.30 3.26
C ILE A 175 22.96 16.89 2.68
N LEU A 176 24.05 16.50 2.03
CA LEU A 176 24.15 15.19 1.37
C LEU A 176 24.04 14.02 2.34
N ASN A 177 24.62 14.17 3.54
CA ASN A 177 24.68 13.08 4.50
C ASN A 177 23.42 12.98 5.39
N TYR A 178 22.83 14.12 5.76
CA TYR A 178 21.81 14.16 6.81
C TYR A 178 20.43 14.67 6.38
N LEU A 179 20.28 15.26 5.19
CA LEU A 179 19.02 15.89 4.79
C LEU A 179 18.40 15.21 3.55
N ARG A 180 17.12 14.93 3.64
CA ARG A 180 16.28 14.57 2.48
C ARG A 180 15.08 15.50 2.44
N ILE A 181 14.76 16.02 1.26
CA ILE A 181 13.64 16.91 1.04
C ILE A 181 12.71 16.28 0.00
N GLN A 182 11.42 16.18 0.33
CA GLN A 182 10.40 15.59 -0.54
C GLN A 182 9.14 16.44 -0.56
N ASN A 183 8.56 16.61 -1.73
CA ASN A 183 7.25 17.28 -1.90
C ASN A 183 7.17 18.64 -1.18
N CYS A 184 8.20 19.47 -1.32
CA CYS A 184 8.24 20.83 -0.81
C CYS A 184 8.12 21.82 -1.98
N ALA A 185 7.32 22.89 -1.79
CA ALA A 185 7.05 23.81 -2.88
C ALA A 185 8.28 24.71 -3.20
N GLN A 186 9.05 25.07 -2.17
CA GLN A 186 10.22 25.96 -2.32
C GLN A 186 11.33 25.59 -1.35
N VAL A 187 12.57 25.61 -1.84
CA VAL A 187 13.81 25.46 -1.03
C VAL A 187 14.67 26.71 -1.29
N LEU A 188 15.07 27.41 -0.21
CA LEU A 188 15.83 28.67 -0.25
C LEU A 188 17.15 28.53 0.50
#